data_7cdd1bb19a101b8bf284bc4c961caa6a
#
_entry.id   7cdd1bb19a101b8bf284bc4c961caa6a
#
_cell.length_a   1.000
_cell.length_b   1.000
_cell.length_c   1.000
_cell.angle_alpha   90.00
_cell.angle_beta   90.00
_cell.angle_gamma   90.00
#
_symmetry.space_group_name_H-M   'P 1'
#
loop_
_entity.id
_entity.type
_entity.pdbx_description
1 polymer ?
#
loop_
_entity_poly.entity_id
_entity_poly.type
_entity_poly.pdbx_seq_one_letter_code
_entity_poly.pdbx_strand_id
1 'polypeptide(L)'
;GGQPEPLYVTALDAPGRRVLVGPKILLAVGAARIVETNRIGPLPDGPLTAKVRSLAKPVPVALGGSLGGGADCTIRFAQPEYGVAPGQAAVLYSGDRVVGGGWIDSTEGV
;
A
#
# COMPACT_ATOMS: atom_id res chain seq x y z
N GLY A 1 17.78 19.44 4.72
CA GLY A 1 19.00 18.82 4.84
C GLY A 1 19.51 18.72 6.25
N GLY A 2 20.58 18.02 6.39
CA GLY A 2 21.24 17.86 7.66
C GLY A 2 20.70 16.75 8.54
N GLN A 3 19.72 16.02 8.08
CA GLN A 3 19.19 14.87 8.81
C GLN A 3 20.10 13.68 8.57
N PRO A 4 20.52 12.96 9.63
CA PRO A 4 21.28 11.73 9.45
C PRO A 4 20.46 10.70 8.69
N GLU A 5 19.16 10.76 8.83
CA GLU A 5 18.19 9.86 8.24
C GLU A 5 17.05 10.68 7.65
N PRO A 6 16.60 10.36 6.43
CA PRO A 6 15.50 11.13 5.83
C PRO A 6 14.24 11.04 6.67
N LEU A 7 13.48 12.11 6.66
CA LEU A 7 12.15 12.13 7.25
C LEU A 7 11.14 11.91 6.14
N TYR A 8 10.06 11.21 6.49
CA TYR A 8 8.96 10.93 5.58
C TYR A 8 7.67 11.53 6.11
N VAL A 9 6.77 11.84 5.20
CA VAL A 9 5.42 12.21 5.59
C VAL A 9 4.75 10.95 6.14
N THR A 10 4.37 10.97 7.42
CA THR A 10 3.74 9.81 8.06
C THR A 10 2.25 9.77 7.79
N ALA A 11 1.60 10.93 7.78
CA ALA A 11 0.17 11.05 7.51
C ALA A 11 -0.15 12.48 7.16
N LEU A 12 -1.28 12.67 6.47
CA LEU A 12 -1.86 13.98 6.30
C LEU A 12 -2.98 14.10 7.33
N ASP A 13 -2.84 15.05 8.23
CA ASP A 13 -3.85 15.31 9.23
C ASP A 13 -4.90 16.24 8.63
N ALA A 14 -5.92 15.66 8.02
CA ALA A 14 -6.90 16.42 7.28
C ALA A 14 -7.62 17.49 8.13
N PRO A 15 -8.08 17.19 9.36
CA PRO A 15 -8.71 18.22 10.17
C PRO A 15 -7.76 19.36 10.55
N GLY A 16 -6.52 19.03 10.88
CA GLY A 16 -5.53 20.01 11.29
C GLY A 16 -4.71 20.58 10.17
N ARG A 17 -4.83 20.02 8.99
CA ARG A 17 -4.02 20.43 7.83
C ARG A 17 -2.52 20.32 8.08
N ARG A 18 -2.12 19.43 8.95
CA ARG A 18 -0.72 19.25 9.28
C ARG A 18 -0.15 18.07 8.54
N VAL A 19 1.10 18.22 8.15
CA VAL A 19 1.88 17.12 7.60
C VAL A 19 2.73 16.58 8.75
N LEU A 20 2.50 15.31 9.09
CA LEU A 20 3.25 14.66 10.16
C LEU A 20 4.49 14.01 9.57
N VAL A 21 5.63 14.28 10.19
CA VAL A 21 6.90 13.71 9.77
C VAL A 21 7.57 13.01 10.94
N GLY A 22 8.44 12.07 10.64
CA GLY A 22 9.14 11.35 11.68
C GLY A 22 10.22 10.44 11.12
N PRO A 23 10.98 9.77 11.98
CA PRO A 23 11.93 8.76 11.55
C PRO A 23 11.23 7.62 10.83
N LYS A 24 11.98 6.90 10.00
CA LYS A 24 11.45 5.83 9.17
C LYS A 24 10.65 4.79 9.98
N ILE A 25 11.10 4.48 11.18
CA ILE A 25 10.44 3.47 12.01
C ILE A 25 8.99 3.87 12.33
N LEU A 26 8.71 5.16 12.41
CA LEU A 26 7.36 5.64 12.71
C LEU A 26 6.46 5.65 11.48
N LEU A 27 7.00 5.33 10.32
CA LEU A 27 6.26 5.28 9.06
C LEU A 27 5.90 3.85 8.64
N ALA A 28 6.06 2.90 9.55
CA ALA A 28 5.71 1.51 9.26
C ALA A 28 4.21 1.40 9.02
N VAL A 29 3.85 0.80 7.89
CA VAL A 29 2.48 0.66 7.43
C VAL A 29 2.09 -0.81 7.52
N GLY A 30 0.97 -1.10 8.16
CA GLY A 30 0.45 -2.46 8.28
C GLY A 30 -0.63 -2.78 7.27
N ALA A 31 -1.30 -1.75 6.73
CA ALA A 31 -2.38 -1.94 5.76
C ALA A 31 -2.53 -0.71 4.88
N ALA A 32 -3.11 -0.89 3.71
CA ALA A 32 -3.42 0.21 2.80
C ALA A 32 -4.78 -0.02 2.17
N ARG A 33 -5.55 1.05 2.05
CA ARG A 33 -6.80 1.04 1.32
C ARG A 33 -6.52 1.36 -0.14
N ILE A 34 -7.00 0.49 -1.01
CA ILE A 34 -6.79 0.61 -2.45
C ILE A 34 -8.14 0.93 -3.09
N VAL A 35 -8.17 1.94 -3.94
CA VAL A 35 -9.40 2.40 -4.61
C VAL A 35 -9.26 2.27 -6.11
N GLU A 36 -10.41 2.37 -6.79
CA GLU A 36 -10.48 2.29 -8.25
C GLU A 36 -9.80 1.02 -8.77
N THR A 37 -10.05 -0.10 -8.10
CA THR A 37 -9.35 -1.33 -8.40
C THR A 37 -9.82 -1.94 -9.71
N ASN A 38 -8.92 -2.64 -10.36
CA ASN A 38 -9.23 -3.50 -11.49
C ASN A 38 -8.71 -4.91 -11.19
N ARG A 39 -9.25 -5.88 -11.91
CA ARG A 39 -8.85 -7.27 -11.79
C ARG A 39 -8.62 -7.84 -13.18
N ILE A 40 -7.53 -8.59 -13.32
CA ILE A 40 -7.17 -9.26 -14.56
C ILE A 40 -7.37 -10.74 -14.36
N GLY A 41 -8.46 -11.27 -14.92
CA GLY A 41 -8.81 -12.68 -14.77
C GLY A 41 -9.35 -13.03 -13.39
N PRO A 42 -9.56 -14.32 -13.12
CA PRO A 42 -10.06 -14.75 -11.82
C PRO A 42 -9.03 -14.55 -10.73
N LEU A 43 -9.51 -14.22 -9.52
CA LEU A 43 -8.65 -14.09 -8.36
C LEU A 43 -8.25 -15.47 -7.87
N PRO A 44 -6.96 -15.76 -7.73
CA PRO A 44 -6.52 -17.08 -7.27
C PRO A 44 -6.77 -17.26 -5.78
N ASP A 45 -6.85 -18.52 -5.34
CA ASP A 45 -7.00 -18.85 -3.93
C ASP A 45 -5.70 -18.87 -3.15
N GLY A 46 -4.58 -18.72 -3.83
CA GLY A 46 -3.28 -18.81 -3.21
C GLY A 46 -2.78 -17.49 -2.64
N PRO A 47 -1.54 -17.48 -2.18
CA PRO A 47 -0.96 -16.27 -1.61
C PRO A 47 -0.82 -15.17 -2.66
N LEU A 48 -0.96 -13.92 -2.21
CA LEU A 48 -0.81 -12.74 -3.04
C LEU A 48 0.38 -11.92 -2.55
N THR A 49 0.99 -11.22 -3.48
CA THR A 49 1.97 -10.19 -3.16
C THR A 49 1.53 -8.88 -3.78
N ALA A 50 2.05 -7.78 -3.25
CA ALA A 50 1.74 -6.46 -3.78
C ALA A 50 3.02 -5.66 -3.95
N LYS A 51 3.11 -4.95 -5.06
CA LYS A 51 4.15 -3.96 -5.29
C LYS A 51 3.54 -2.60 -5.06
N VAL A 52 4.02 -1.90 -4.03
CA VAL A 52 3.46 -0.62 -3.60
C VAL A 52 4.44 0.54 -3.78
N ARG A 53 5.63 0.26 -4.28
CA ARG A 53 6.61 1.26 -4.68
C ARG A 53 7.26 0.82 -5.98
N SER A 54 7.58 1.79 -6.85
CA SER A 54 8.04 1.49 -8.21
C SER A 54 9.33 0.67 -8.27
N LEU A 55 10.24 0.87 -7.32
CA LEU A 55 11.53 0.16 -7.32
C LEU A 55 11.61 -0.94 -6.27
N ALA A 56 10.51 -1.21 -5.58
CA ALA A 56 10.50 -2.24 -4.55
C ALA A 56 10.07 -3.58 -5.14
N LYS A 57 10.47 -4.66 -4.47
CA LYS A 57 9.98 -6.00 -4.80
C LYS A 57 8.56 -6.16 -4.25
N PRO A 58 7.73 -7.00 -4.87
CA PRO A 58 6.44 -7.35 -4.30
C PRO A 58 6.61 -7.98 -2.92
N VAL A 59 5.69 -7.68 -2.01
CA VAL A 59 5.72 -8.17 -0.63
C VAL A 59 4.42 -8.92 -0.33
N PRO A 60 4.45 -9.91 0.57
CA PRO A 60 3.25 -10.68 0.90
C PRO A 60 2.16 -9.82 1.51
N VAL A 61 0.95 -10.01 1.03
CA VAL A 61 -0.24 -9.30 1.53
C VAL A 61 -1.43 -10.23 1.63
N ALA A 62 -2.40 -9.84 2.44
CA ALA A 62 -3.74 -10.45 2.48
C ALA A 62 -4.74 -9.43 1.95
N LEU A 63 -5.64 -9.88 1.09
CA LEU A 63 -6.65 -9.02 0.48
C LEU A 63 -7.94 -9.08 1.29
N GLY A 64 -8.47 -7.92 1.64
CA GLY A 64 -9.79 -7.78 2.25
C GLY A 64 -10.69 -6.96 1.35
N GLY A 65 -11.92 -7.41 1.15
CA GLY A 65 -12.87 -6.75 0.27
C GLY A 65 -12.81 -7.31 -1.14
N SER A 66 -13.25 -6.51 -2.11
CA SER A 66 -13.37 -6.94 -3.51
C SER A 66 -12.35 -6.23 -4.38
N LEU A 67 -11.74 -6.96 -5.28
CA LEU A 67 -10.82 -6.41 -6.27
C LEU A 67 -11.50 -6.41 -7.63
N GLY A 68 -11.46 -5.27 -8.29
CA GLY A 68 -11.98 -5.13 -9.65
C GLY A 68 -13.27 -4.33 -9.74
N GLY A 69 -13.64 -3.94 -10.95
CA GLY A 69 -14.85 -3.19 -11.22
C GLY A 69 -14.88 -1.79 -10.59
N GLY A 70 -13.73 -1.23 -10.26
CA GLY A 70 -13.64 0.06 -9.57
C GLY A 70 -13.90 -0.01 -8.08
N ALA A 71 -14.02 -1.20 -7.50
CA ALA A 71 -14.29 -1.38 -6.08
C ALA A 71 -13.09 -0.98 -5.23
N ASP A 72 -13.36 -0.69 -3.96
CA ASP A 72 -12.32 -0.44 -2.96
C ASP A 72 -11.98 -1.75 -2.25
N CYS A 73 -10.72 -1.90 -1.91
CA CYS A 73 -10.29 -3.04 -1.10
C CYS A 73 -9.19 -2.60 -0.14
N THR A 74 -8.86 -3.48 0.78
CA THR A 74 -7.76 -3.25 1.72
C THR A 74 -6.74 -4.36 1.53
N ILE A 75 -5.47 -3.99 1.50
CA ILE A 75 -4.39 -4.98 1.58
C ILE A 75 -3.72 -4.85 2.93
N ARG A 76 -3.48 -5.99 3.58
CA ARG A 76 -2.74 -6.05 4.83
C ARG A 76 -1.40 -6.68 4.58
N PHE A 77 -0.35 -6.00 5.02
CA PHE A 77 1.01 -6.49 4.83
C PHE A 77 1.33 -7.55 5.86
N ALA A 78 1.99 -8.63 5.43
CA ALA A 78 2.43 -9.68 6.34
C ALA A 78 3.47 -9.15 7.33
N GLN A 79 4.27 -8.20 6.88
CA GLN A 79 5.25 -7.51 7.72
C GLN A 79 5.13 -6.01 7.47
N PRO A 80 5.50 -5.18 8.45
CA PRO A 80 5.45 -3.73 8.25
C PRO A 80 6.23 -3.28 7.03
N GLU A 81 5.65 -2.36 6.26
CA GLU A 81 6.27 -1.81 5.07
C GLU A 81 6.51 -0.32 5.22
N TYR A 82 7.51 0.17 4.50
CA TYR A 82 7.92 1.57 4.57
C TYR A 82 7.83 2.21 3.19
N GLY A 83 7.59 3.51 3.19
CA GLY A 83 7.51 4.26 1.94
C GLY A 83 6.21 4.06 1.17
N VAL A 84 5.20 3.48 1.80
CA VAL A 84 3.86 3.33 1.23
C VAL A 84 3.13 4.65 1.43
N ALA A 85 2.63 5.23 0.35
CA ALA A 85 2.01 6.56 0.43
C ALA A 85 0.76 6.66 -0.42
N PRO A 86 -0.22 7.47 -0.01
CA PRO A 86 -1.38 7.77 -0.85
C PRO A 86 -0.96 8.37 -2.19
N GLY A 87 -1.71 8.06 -3.23
CA GLY A 87 -1.44 8.53 -4.58
C GLY A 87 -0.55 7.61 -5.39
N GLN A 88 0.09 6.64 -4.77
CA GLN A 88 0.89 5.64 -5.48
C GLN A 88 0.01 4.48 -5.94
N ALA A 89 0.45 3.82 -7.00
CA ALA A 89 -0.23 2.62 -7.49
C ALA A 89 0.19 1.41 -6.65
N ALA A 90 -0.77 0.50 -6.46
CA ALA A 90 -0.51 -0.82 -5.89
C ALA A 90 -0.83 -1.86 -6.97
N VAL A 91 0.09 -2.77 -7.21
CA VAL A 91 -0.09 -3.83 -8.19
C VAL A 91 -0.02 -5.16 -7.45
N LEU A 92 -1.03 -6.00 -7.68
CA LEU A 92 -1.15 -7.29 -7.00
C LEU A 92 -0.72 -8.42 -7.94
N TYR A 93 -0.01 -9.38 -7.38
CA TYR A 93 0.53 -10.53 -8.11
C TYR A 93 0.16 -11.84 -7.44
N SER A 94 0.02 -12.86 -8.26
CA SER A 94 0.02 -14.26 -7.82
C SER A 94 1.23 -14.91 -8.48
N GLY A 95 2.29 -15.15 -7.73
CA GLY A 95 3.58 -15.50 -8.32
C GLY A 95 4.05 -14.37 -9.24
N ASP A 96 4.30 -14.68 -10.48
CA ASP A 96 4.76 -13.70 -11.47
C ASP A 96 3.62 -13.08 -12.28
N ARG A 97 2.38 -13.49 -12.02
CA ARG A 97 1.25 -13.01 -12.78
C ARG A 97 0.59 -11.82 -12.10
N VAL A 98 0.34 -10.75 -12.85
CA VAL A 98 -0.44 -9.61 -12.37
C VAL A 98 -1.90 -10.03 -12.29
N VAL A 99 -2.51 -9.84 -11.13
CA VAL A 99 -3.94 -10.15 -10.93
C VAL A 99 -4.80 -8.91 -10.81
N GLY A 100 -4.20 -7.74 -10.68
CA GLY A 100 -4.94 -6.49 -10.62
C GLY A 100 -4.20 -5.46 -9.82
N GLY A 101 -4.92 -4.41 -9.44
CA GLY A 101 -4.37 -3.34 -8.62
C GLY A 101 -5.27 -2.13 -8.59
N GLY A 102 -4.76 -1.04 -8.05
CA GLY A 102 -5.47 0.21 -7.95
C GLY A 102 -4.57 1.29 -7.40
N TRP A 103 -5.19 2.31 -6.82
CA TRP A 103 -4.47 3.45 -6.26
C TRP A 103 -4.56 3.41 -4.74
N ILE A 104 -3.47 3.71 -4.07
CA ILE A 104 -3.45 3.81 -2.62
C ILE A 104 -4.16 5.10 -2.23
N ASP A 105 -5.25 4.97 -1.47
CA ASP A 105 -6.05 6.09 -0.98
C ASP A 105 -5.60 6.50 0.42
N SER A 106 -5.36 5.53 1.29
CA SER A 106 -4.95 5.77 2.66
C SER A 106 -4.14 4.59 3.17
N THR A 107 -3.42 4.83 4.26
CA THR A 107 -2.60 3.81 4.90
C THR A 107 -2.91 3.76 6.39
N GLU A 108 -2.70 2.58 6.98
CA GLU A 108 -2.82 2.38 8.42
C GLU A 108 -1.47 1.96 8.97
N GLY A 109 -1.06 2.57 10.09
CA GLY A 109 0.15 2.19 10.78
C GLY A 109 0.04 0.83 11.44
N VAL A 110 1.16 0.30 11.83
CA VAL A 110 1.23 -0.96 12.59
C VAL A 110 0.94 -0.76 14.07
#